data_e8e5c7d618258734efc0426a62972f57
#
_entry.id   e8e5c7d618258734efc0426a62972f57
#
_cell.length_a   1.000
_cell.length_b   1.000
_cell.length_c   1.000
_cell.angle_alpha   90.00
_cell.angle_beta   90.00
_cell.angle_gamma   90.00
#
_symmetry.space_group_name_H-M   'P 1'
#
loop_
_entity.id
_entity.type
_entity.pdbx_description
1 polymer ?
#
loop_
_entity_poly.entity_id
_entity_poly.type
_entity_poly.pdbx_seq_one_letter_code
_entity_poly.pdbx_strand_id
1 'polypeptide(L)' 'MKAQQDYTYVNLERYCIVCGKLGTVAWLNDDNPDEVYDTCMCGMCTFGSAEDDDYHTWAWGAINPKTKEVTEV' A
#
# COMPACT_ATOMS: atom_id res chain seq x y z
N MET A 1 -5.89 17.15 -3.18
CA MET A 1 -5.15 16.73 -1.99
C MET A 1 -5.10 15.22 -1.92
N LYS A 2 -3.95 14.71 -1.58
CA LYS A 2 -3.80 13.26 -1.46
C LYS A 2 -4.48 12.75 -0.19
N ALA A 3 -5.17 11.64 -0.29
CA ALA A 3 -5.66 10.92 0.87
C ALA A 3 -4.55 10.14 1.56
N GLN A 4 -3.32 10.43 1.19
CA GLN A 4 -2.14 9.74 1.69
C GLN A 4 -1.95 9.96 3.17
N GLN A 5 -1.81 8.88 3.91
CA GLN A 5 -1.49 8.92 5.33
C GLN A 5 -0.03 8.57 5.52
N ASP A 6 0.54 9.07 6.62
CA ASP A 6 1.88 8.68 6.99
C ASP A 6 1.94 7.16 7.18
N TYR A 7 3.03 6.56 6.73
CA TYR A 7 3.26 5.11 6.84
C TYR A 7 2.38 4.24 5.94
N THR A 8 1.77 4.84 4.91
CA THR A 8 1.05 4.06 3.89
C THR A 8 2.01 3.68 2.78
N TYR A 9 2.06 2.40 2.46
CA TYR A 9 2.99 1.86 1.46
C TYR A 9 2.24 0.99 0.47
N VAL A 10 2.89 0.71 -0.66
CA VAL A 10 2.37 -0.25 -1.64
C VAL A 10 3.18 -1.54 -1.58
N ASN A 11 2.48 -2.66 -1.55
CA ASN A 11 3.12 -3.98 -1.62
C ASN A 11 3.05 -4.45 -3.07
N LEU A 12 4.16 -4.35 -3.78
CA LEU A 12 4.24 -4.72 -5.20
C LEU A 12 4.47 -6.23 -5.41
N GLU A 13 4.43 -7.02 -4.34
CA GLU A 13 4.54 -8.46 -4.43
C GLU A 13 3.19 -9.17 -4.32
N ARG A 14 2.12 -8.39 -4.23
CA ARG A 14 0.77 -8.93 -4.07
C ARG A 14 -0.20 -8.29 -5.05
N TYR A 15 -1.13 -9.08 -5.55
CA TYR A 15 -2.17 -8.59 -6.44
C TYR A 15 -3.46 -8.35 -5.66
N CYS A 16 -4.22 -7.33 -6.09
CA CYS A 16 -5.52 -7.03 -5.50
C CYS A 16 -6.44 -8.25 -5.65
N ILE A 17 -7.08 -8.66 -4.55
CA ILE A 17 -7.98 -9.80 -4.57
C ILE A 17 -9.33 -9.45 -5.24
N VAL A 18 -9.60 -8.17 -5.45
CA VAL A 18 -10.86 -7.71 -6.03
C VAL A 18 -10.75 -7.50 -7.53
N CYS A 19 -9.74 -6.77 -7.99
CA CYS A 19 -9.59 -6.41 -9.40
C CYS A 19 -8.37 -7.04 -10.08
N GLY A 20 -7.49 -7.68 -9.32
CA GLY A 20 -6.30 -8.36 -9.87
C GLY A 20 -5.15 -7.45 -10.23
N LYS A 21 -5.21 -6.17 -9.87
CA LYS A 21 -4.15 -5.23 -10.17
C LYS A 21 -2.95 -5.47 -9.25
N LEU A 22 -1.74 -5.32 -9.79
CA LEU A 22 -0.53 -5.44 -8.98
C LEU A 22 -0.39 -4.25 -8.05
N GLY A 23 -0.08 -4.53 -6.80
CA GLY A 23 0.14 -3.52 -5.78
C GLY A 23 -1.04 -3.38 -4.84
N THR A 24 -0.84 -3.70 -3.57
CA THR A 24 -1.86 -3.60 -2.54
C THR A 24 -1.47 -2.55 -1.51
N VAL A 25 -2.47 -1.97 -0.85
CA VAL A 25 -2.24 -0.99 0.20
C VAL A 25 -1.75 -1.68 1.46
N ALA A 26 -0.63 -1.22 1.99
CA ALA A 26 -0.05 -1.76 3.20
C ALA A 26 0.31 -0.63 4.16
N TRP A 27 0.21 -0.90 5.45
CA TRP A 27 0.58 0.06 6.49
C TRP A 27 1.59 -0.55 7.45
N LEU A 28 2.48 0.31 7.95
CA LEU A 28 3.29 -0.06 9.09
C LEU A 28 2.49 0.21 10.37
N ASN A 29 2.55 -0.73 11.30
CA ASN A 29 1.89 -0.57 12.58
C ASN A 29 2.82 0.20 13.53
N ASP A 30 2.40 1.38 13.99
CA ASP A 30 3.20 2.21 14.89
C ASP A 30 3.48 1.52 16.22
N ASP A 31 2.52 0.75 16.70
CA ASP A 31 2.64 0.06 17.99
C ASP A 31 3.51 -1.19 17.89
N ASN A 32 3.64 -1.72 16.69
CA ASN A 32 4.44 -2.92 16.45
C ASN A 32 5.15 -2.78 15.09
N PRO A 33 6.34 -2.18 15.06
CA PRO A 33 7.05 -1.92 13.81
C PRO A 33 7.47 -3.19 13.05
N ASP A 34 7.39 -4.34 13.69
CA ASP A 34 7.67 -5.61 13.03
C ASP A 34 6.47 -6.15 12.26
N GLU A 35 5.32 -5.51 12.38
CA GLU A 35 4.09 -5.94 11.74
C GLU A 35 3.74 -5.04 10.57
N VAL A 36 3.46 -5.65 9.43
CA VAL A 36 2.97 -4.96 8.25
C VAL A 36 1.53 -5.41 8.00
N TYR A 37 0.61 -4.46 8.03
CA TYR A 37 -0.78 -4.73 7.72
C TYR A 37 -1.00 -4.54 6.22
N ASP A 38 -1.49 -5.57 5.53
CA ASP A 38 -1.77 -5.53 4.11
C ASP A 38 -3.28 -5.72 3.90
N THR A 39 -3.90 -4.77 3.21
CA THR A 39 -5.34 -4.83 2.95
C THR A 39 -5.71 -5.88 1.93
N CYS A 40 -4.75 -6.40 1.19
CA CYS A 40 -4.94 -7.31 0.06
C CYS A 40 -5.73 -6.68 -1.09
N MET A 41 -5.89 -5.36 -1.08
CA MET A 41 -6.61 -4.60 -2.09
C MET A 41 -5.75 -3.45 -2.61
N CYS A 42 -5.92 -3.12 -3.89
CA CYS A 42 -5.23 -1.97 -4.47
C CYS A 42 -5.79 -0.66 -3.90
N GLY A 43 -5.12 0.45 -4.21
CA GLY A 43 -5.54 1.75 -3.69
C GLY A 43 -6.97 2.10 -4.08
N MET A 44 -7.33 1.86 -5.34
CA MET A 44 -8.68 2.15 -5.81
C MET A 44 -9.74 1.35 -5.05
N CYS A 45 -9.49 0.07 -4.82
CA CYS A 45 -10.43 -0.78 -4.08
C CYS A 45 -10.46 -0.44 -2.59
N THR A 46 -9.34 0.02 -2.04
CA THR A 46 -9.24 0.35 -0.62
C THR A 46 -9.88 1.71 -0.33
N PHE A 47 -9.58 2.71 -1.15
CA PHE A 47 -10.01 4.09 -0.92
C PHE A 47 -11.26 4.48 -1.71
N GLY A 48 -11.56 3.75 -2.77
CA GLY A 48 -12.77 3.95 -3.55
C GLY A 48 -12.69 5.11 -4.55
N SER A 49 -11.51 5.55 -4.91
CA SER A 49 -11.30 6.65 -5.85
C SER A 49 -10.50 6.18 -7.07
N ALA A 50 -10.92 6.60 -8.25
CA ALA A 50 -10.19 6.28 -9.48
C ALA A 50 -8.78 6.88 -9.49
N GLU A 51 -8.54 7.94 -8.75
CA GLU A 51 -7.23 8.54 -8.63
C GLU A 51 -6.26 7.62 -7.89
N ASP A 52 -6.78 6.76 -7.03
CA ASP A 52 -5.98 5.83 -6.24
C ASP A 52 -5.53 4.61 -7.03
N ASP A 53 -5.82 4.58 -8.32
CA ASP A 53 -5.35 3.54 -9.23
C ASP A 53 -3.82 3.60 -9.37
N ASP A 54 -3.24 4.77 -9.22
CA ASP A 54 -1.79 4.97 -9.27
C ASP A 54 -1.24 5.09 -7.85
N TYR A 55 -0.44 4.10 -7.43
CA TYR A 55 0.10 4.08 -6.08
C TYR A 55 1.02 5.27 -5.78
N HIS A 56 1.52 5.97 -6.79
CA HIS A 56 2.32 7.18 -6.57
C HIS A 56 1.50 8.31 -5.95
N THR A 57 0.18 8.22 -6.00
CA THR A 57 -0.70 9.26 -5.44
C THR A 57 -0.93 9.08 -3.95
N TRP A 58 -0.78 7.87 -3.41
CA TRP A 58 -1.10 7.60 -2.01
C TRP A 58 0.02 6.92 -1.23
N ALA A 59 0.96 6.29 -1.91
CA ALA A 59 2.01 5.54 -1.23
C ALA A 59 3.26 6.37 -1.02
N TRP A 60 3.85 6.26 0.14
CA TRP A 60 5.15 6.84 0.43
C TRP A 60 6.28 6.06 -0.23
N GLY A 61 6.09 4.77 -0.38
CA GLY A 61 7.07 3.92 -1.00
C GLY A 61 6.51 2.51 -1.16
N ALA A 62 7.31 1.65 -1.77
CA ALA A 62 7.01 0.24 -1.88
C ALA A 62 7.64 -0.50 -0.69
N ILE A 63 6.88 -1.35 -0.05
CA ILE A 63 7.37 -2.12 1.10
C ILE A 63 7.46 -3.59 0.75
N ASN A 64 8.57 -4.21 1.17
CA ASN A 64 8.71 -5.67 1.10
C ASN A 64 8.22 -6.23 2.43
N PRO A 65 7.09 -6.96 2.45
CA PRO A 65 6.53 -7.45 3.71
C PRO A 65 7.39 -8.50 4.41
N LYS A 66 8.31 -9.12 3.68
CA LYS A 66 9.19 -10.15 4.25
C LYS A 66 10.38 -9.53 4.98
N THR A 67 10.99 -8.51 4.37
CA THR A 67 12.17 -7.85 4.92
C THR A 67 11.83 -6.55 5.62
N LYS A 68 10.63 -6.02 5.37
CA LYS A 68 10.15 -4.73 5.86
C LYS A 68 10.98 -3.55 5.35
N GLU A 69 11.70 -3.77 4.26
CA GLU A 69 12.42 -2.70 3.60
C GLU A 69 11.47 -1.86 2.77
N VAL A 70 11.69 -0.55 2.80
CA VAL A 70 10.89 0.41 2.05
C VAL A 70 11.77 1.02 0.97
N THR A 71 11.25 1.01 -0.25
CA THR A 71 11.89 1.68 -1.39
C THR A 71 10.99 2.85 -1.80
N GLU A 72 11.57 4.03 -1.84
CA GLU A 72 10.83 5.24 -2.21
C GLU A 72 10.34 5.14 -3.67
N VAL A 73 9.10 5.50 -3.88
CA VAL A 73 8.48 5.48 -5.22
C VAL A 73 8.47 6.86 -5.85
#